data_ef1a52925f1a70553d483c7b894d53f8
#
_entry.id   ef1a52925f1a70553d483c7b894d53f8
#
_cell.length_a   1.000
_cell.length_b   1.000
_cell.length_c   1.000
_cell.angle_alpha   90.00
_cell.angle_beta   90.00
_cell.angle_gamma   90.00
#
_symmetry.space_group_name_H-M   'P 1'
#
loop_
_entity.id
_entity.type
_entity.pdbx_description
1 polymer ?
#
loop_
_entity_poly.entity_id
_entity_poly.type
_entity_poly.pdbx_seq_one_letter_code
_entity_poly.pdbx_strand_id
1 'polypeptide(L)'
;MKRPTVALAILILLGGACASKRVRQPPDMSGFLDDYSLLREGGPDQVRLVYRNPDAHWSAYDKILFEPVTLWRSGKKSLDPVPEEDLLRLVSDFETALRTRLGSRFGLVETAGPGVMRIRLGITEARVADPILDVLAARGNAGPRGDGTVPLHPELRRFIERADIEGEIRDAQSGELLAQGVDRRRTDGTALPLNTWADVDHILDLWADRLLRRLEERTGR
;
A
#
# COMPACT_ATOMS: atom_id res chain seq x y z
N MET A 1 -52.71 30.88 54.11
CA MET A 1 -51.37 31.18 53.65
C MET A 1 -50.79 29.95 52.91
N LYS A 2 -50.84 29.91 51.57
CA LYS A 2 -50.38 28.76 50.76
C LYS A 2 -49.04 29.17 50.11
N ARG A 3 -47.97 28.42 50.37
CA ARG A 3 -46.67 28.61 49.80
C ARG A 3 -46.64 27.87 48.47
N PRO A 4 -46.12 28.46 47.35
CA PRO A 4 -45.94 27.73 46.12
C PRO A 4 -44.54 27.02 46.07
N THR A 5 -44.59 25.77 45.76
CA THR A 5 -43.42 24.90 45.57
C THR A 5 -42.87 25.15 44.14
N VAL A 6 -41.65 25.69 44.05
CA VAL A 6 -40.95 25.86 42.78
C VAL A 6 -40.27 24.56 42.42
N ALA A 7 -40.71 23.91 41.34
CA ALA A 7 -40.08 22.73 40.77
C ALA A 7 -38.94 23.17 39.86
N LEU A 8 -37.71 22.87 40.25
CA LEU A 8 -36.49 23.12 39.46
C LEU A 8 -36.32 21.97 38.47
N ALA A 9 -36.63 22.21 37.21
CA ALA A 9 -36.39 21.26 36.13
C ALA A 9 -34.89 21.30 35.73
N ILE A 10 -34.14 20.26 36.07
CA ILE A 10 -32.75 20.06 35.66
C ILE A 10 -32.76 19.50 34.23
N LEU A 11 -32.39 20.34 33.25
CA LEU A 11 -32.21 19.96 31.85
C LEU A 11 -30.82 19.31 31.70
N ILE A 12 -30.77 17.98 31.67
CA ILE A 12 -29.53 17.23 31.40
C ILE A 12 -29.23 17.29 29.89
N LEU A 13 -28.34 18.17 29.51
CA LEU A 13 -27.75 18.19 28.15
C LEU A 13 -26.81 16.97 27.99
N LEU A 14 -27.33 15.91 27.39
CA LEU A 14 -26.52 14.79 26.90
C LEU A 14 -25.70 15.25 25.67
N GLY A 15 -24.55 15.84 25.96
CA GLY A 15 -23.52 16.09 24.94
C GLY A 15 -22.98 14.75 24.42
N GLY A 16 -23.50 14.30 23.29
CA GLY A 16 -22.96 13.17 22.57
C GLY A 16 -21.54 13.52 22.07
N ALA A 17 -20.51 13.13 22.83
CA ALA A 17 -19.15 13.15 22.35
C ALA A 17 -19.03 12.11 21.24
N CYS A 18 -19.07 12.55 19.98
CA CYS A 18 -18.55 11.77 18.86
C CYS A 18 -17.05 11.57 19.10
N ALA A 19 -16.70 10.50 19.80
CA ALA A 19 -15.34 10.03 19.92
C ALA A 19 -14.92 9.53 18.53
N SER A 20 -14.36 10.41 17.73
CA SER A 20 -13.61 10.01 16.54
C SER A 20 -12.54 9.04 17.02
N LYS A 21 -12.67 7.75 16.70
CA LYS A 21 -11.60 6.78 16.92
C LYS A 21 -10.39 7.28 16.14
N ARG A 22 -9.50 8.01 16.83
CA ARG A 22 -8.15 8.27 16.29
C ARG A 22 -7.56 6.90 16.03
N VAL A 23 -7.33 6.59 14.76
CA VAL A 23 -6.56 5.41 14.39
C VAL A 23 -5.22 5.58 15.10
N ARG A 24 -4.96 4.74 16.08
CA ARG A 24 -3.68 4.68 16.77
C ARG A 24 -2.66 4.49 15.66
N GLN A 25 -1.74 5.43 15.49
CA GLN A 25 -0.71 5.34 14.45
C GLN A 25 -0.14 3.92 14.48
N PRO A 26 -0.27 3.13 13.41
CA PRO A 26 0.29 1.80 13.41
C PRO A 26 1.79 1.93 13.65
N PRO A 27 2.41 1.08 14.49
CA PRO A 27 3.81 1.21 14.87
C PRO A 27 4.82 1.07 13.72
N ASP A 28 4.35 0.83 12.51
CA ASP A 28 5.15 0.43 11.33
C ASP A 28 5.05 1.41 10.15
N MET A 29 4.99 2.71 10.41
CA MET A 29 5.00 3.71 9.33
C MET A 29 6.40 3.93 8.81
N SER A 30 6.56 3.96 7.48
CA SER A 30 7.88 4.11 6.84
C SER A 30 8.41 5.53 6.85
N GLY A 31 7.52 6.52 6.97
CA GLY A 31 7.85 7.95 6.78
C GLY A 31 7.89 8.38 5.31
N PHE A 32 7.39 7.55 4.39
CA PHE A 32 7.27 7.91 2.98
C PHE A 32 6.17 8.95 2.74
N LEU A 33 5.01 8.78 3.40
CA LEU A 33 3.92 9.76 3.34
C LEU A 33 4.13 10.88 4.36
N ASP A 34 3.76 12.10 4.00
CA ASP A 34 3.90 13.27 4.87
C ASP A 34 2.96 13.20 6.09
N ASP A 35 1.73 12.71 5.91
CA ASP A 35 0.72 12.61 6.96
C ASP A 35 -0.08 11.32 6.88
N TYR A 36 0.09 10.45 7.86
CA TYR A 36 -0.65 9.19 8.00
C TYR A 36 -1.96 9.34 8.77
N SER A 37 -2.22 10.48 9.40
CA SER A 37 -3.40 10.68 10.27
C SER A 37 -4.72 10.64 9.50
N LEU A 38 -4.66 10.92 8.21
CA LEU A 38 -5.81 10.90 7.30
C LEU A 38 -6.24 9.49 6.90
N LEU A 39 -5.33 8.51 7.01
CA LEU A 39 -5.60 7.14 6.56
C LEU A 39 -6.67 6.46 7.41
N ARG A 40 -7.49 5.64 6.76
CA ARG A 40 -8.51 4.78 7.36
C ARG A 40 -8.38 3.38 6.79
N GLU A 41 -8.89 2.38 7.49
CA GLU A 41 -8.94 1.02 6.95
C GLU A 41 -9.72 0.99 5.65
N GLY A 42 -9.12 0.35 4.63
CA GLY A 42 -9.74 0.16 3.33
C GLY A 42 -10.78 -0.96 3.35
N GLY A 43 -11.73 -0.91 2.42
CA GLY A 43 -12.68 -1.99 2.19
C GLY A 43 -12.03 -3.22 1.50
N PRO A 44 -12.83 -4.28 1.24
CA PRO A 44 -12.32 -5.55 0.71
C PRO A 44 -11.50 -5.44 -0.58
N ASP A 45 -11.85 -4.50 -1.45
CA ASP A 45 -11.16 -4.29 -2.74
C ASP A 45 -10.21 -3.10 -2.73
N GLN A 46 -9.93 -2.53 -1.57
CA GLN A 46 -9.04 -1.39 -1.41
C GLN A 46 -7.68 -1.82 -0.87
N VAL A 47 -6.71 -0.91 -0.93
CA VAL A 47 -5.47 -1.04 -0.19
C VAL A 47 -5.76 -1.03 1.32
N ARG A 48 -4.88 -1.61 2.11
CA ARG A 48 -5.09 -1.80 3.55
C ARG A 48 -5.48 -0.52 4.29
N LEU A 49 -4.76 0.56 4.01
CA LEU A 49 -5.08 1.89 4.54
C LEU A 49 -5.24 2.85 3.38
N VAL A 50 -6.26 3.67 3.42
CA VAL A 50 -6.57 4.60 2.33
C VAL A 50 -7.12 5.92 2.87
N TYR A 51 -6.74 6.99 2.22
CA TYR A 51 -7.40 8.29 2.28
C TYR A 51 -7.81 8.72 0.88
N ARG A 52 -8.95 9.32 0.80
CA ARG A 52 -9.47 9.99 -0.40
C ARG A 52 -10.03 11.33 -0.01
N ASN A 53 -9.58 12.37 -0.68
CA ASN A 53 -10.15 13.71 -0.52
C ASN A 53 -11.60 13.70 -1.04
N PRO A 54 -12.60 13.96 -0.18
CA PRO A 54 -14.01 13.95 -0.58
C PRO A 54 -14.36 15.13 -1.50
N ASP A 55 -13.60 16.22 -1.42
CA ASP A 55 -13.85 17.47 -2.14
C ASP A 55 -13.10 17.52 -3.49
N ALA A 56 -12.30 16.49 -3.81
CA ALA A 56 -11.54 16.45 -5.05
C ALA A 56 -12.43 16.29 -6.28
N HIS A 57 -12.24 17.16 -7.27
CA HIS A 57 -12.93 17.13 -8.57
C HIS A 57 -12.25 16.14 -9.52
N TRP A 58 -12.37 14.84 -9.24
CA TRP A 58 -11.67 13.78 -9.96
C TRP A 58 -11.90 13.78 -11.47
N SER A 59 -13.09 14.18 -11.95
CA SER A 59 -13.41 14.24 -13.36
C SER A 59 -12.61 15.28 -14.16
N ALA A 60 -11.91 16.19 -13.46
CA ALA A 60 -11.04 17.19 -14.10
C ALA A 60 -9.69 16.60 -14.56
N TYR A 61 -9.34 15.38 -14.11
CA TYR A 61 -8.04 14.79 -14.38
C TYR A 61 -8.10 13.79 -15.53
N ASP A 62 -7.23 13.99 -16.51
CA ASP A 62 -7.09 13.13 -17.69
C ASP A 62 -5.62 12.79 -18.01
N LYS A 63 -4.68 13.35 -17.26
CA LYS A 63 -3.25 13.15 -17.43
C LYS A 63 -2.58 12.75 -16.12
N ILE A 64 -1.49 12.03 -16.25
CA ILE A 64 -0.68 11.57 -15.12
C ILE A 64 0.77 11.98 -15.33
N LEU A 65 1.32 12.66 -14.34
CA LEU A 65 2.75 12.81 -14.12
C LEU A 65 3.15 11.71 -13.14
N PHE A 66 3.80 10.69 -13.68
CA PHE A 66 4.23 9.54 -12.90
C PHE A 66 5.70 9.69 -12.49
N GLU A 67 5.94 9.85 -11.17
CA GLU A 67 7.29 9.90 -10.63
C GLU A 67 7.92 8.49 -10.61
N PRO A 68 9.25 8.37 -10.74
CA PRO A 68 9.92 7.08 -10.58
C PRO A 68 9.59 6.44 -9.24
N VAL A 69 9.39 5.12 -9.25
CA VAL A 69 9.15 4.35 -8.02
C VAL A 69 10.38 4.39 -7.13
N THR A 70 10.20 4.75 -5.87
CA THR A 70 11.29 4.94 -4.93
C THR A 70 11.48 3.70 -4.05
N LEU A 71 12.72 3.23 -3.90
CA LEU A 71 13.11 2.32 -2.83
C LEU A 71 13.32 3.14 -1.56
N TRP A 72 12.33 3.11 -0.66
CA TRP A 72 12.35 3.93 0.55
C TRP A 72 13.05 3.21 1.70
N ARG A 73 14.29 3.61 2.00
CA ARG A 73 15.18 2.99 2.99
C ARG A 73 15.20 3.72 4.33
N SER A 74 14.07 4.20 4.80
CA SER A 74 13.98 4.98 6.03
C SER A 74 13.03 4.33 7.03
N GLY A 75 13.26 4.61 8.32
CA GLY A 75 12.40 4.16 9.40
C GLY A 75 12.70 2.74 9.89
N LYS A 76 11.67 2.07 10.42
CA LYS A 76 11.74 0.72 11.00
C LYS A 76 11.60 -0.41 9.97
N LYS A 77 11.35 -0.07 8.72
CA LYS A 77 11.17 -1.02 7.62
C LYS A 77 12.47 -1.19 6.86
N SER A 78 12.73 -2.39 6.37
CA SER A 78 13.99 -2.73 5.76
C SER A 78 13.79 -3.37 4.38
N LEU A 79 14.68 -2.98 3.47
CA LEU A 79 14.90 -3.62 2.18
C LEU A 79 16.19 -4.46 2.19
N ASP A 80 16.95 -4.40 3.28
CA ASP A 80 18.30 -4.97 3.39
C ASP A 80 18.40 -6.48 3.15
N PRO A 81 17.37 -7.30 3.46
CA PRO A 81 17.43 -8.73 3.18
C PRO A 81 17.40 -9.08 1.68
N VAL A 82 17.03 -8.11 0.82
CA VAL A 82 16.87 -8.33 -0.62
C VAL A 82 18.10 -7.85 -1.36
N PRO A 83 18.70 -8.65 -2.27
CA PRO A 83 19.79 -8.20 -3.11
C PRO A 83 19.41 -6.95 -3.91
N GLU A 84 20.37 -6.04 -4.07
CA GLU A 84 20.13 -4.76 -4.77
C GLU A 84 19.66 -4.97 -6.21
N GLU A 85 20.21 -5.97 -6.91
CA GLU A 85 19.80 -6.32 -8.28
C GLU A 85 18.32 -6.73 -8.36
N ASP A 86 17.83 -7.47 -7.35
CA ASP A 86 16.44 -7.90 -7.27
C ASP A 86 15.52 -6.71 -6.93
N LEU A 87 15.97 -5.77 -6.10
CA LEU A 87 15.23 -4.54 -5.81
C LEU A 87 15.12 -3.64 -7.04
N LEU A 88 16.21 -3.47 -7.78
CA LEU A 88 16.20 -2.67 -9.01
C LEU A 88 15.31 -3.30 -10.08
N ARG A 89 15.33 -4.62 -10.21
CA ARG A 89 14.41 -5.35 -11.08
C ARG A 89 12.97 -5.13 -10.66
N LEU A 90 12.64 -5.30 -9.38
CA LEU A 90 11.30 -5.08 -8.84
C LEU A 90 10.76 -3.68 -9.18
N VAL A 91 11.60 -2.64 -9.02
CA VAL A 91 11.24 -1.26 -9.38
C VAL A 91 10.97 -1.14 -10.87
N SER A 92 11.88 -1.65 -11.71
CA SER A 92 11.77 -1.57 -13.17
C SER A 92 10.52 -2.26 -13.71
N ASP A 93 10.23 -3.47 -13.20
CA ASP A 93 9.08 -4.26 -13.63
C ASP A 93 7.78 -3.59 -13.15
N PHE A 94 7.75 -3.04 -11.94
CA PHE A 94 6.61 -2.30 -11.42
C PHE A 94 6.34 -1.00 -12.19
N GLU A 95 7.37 -0.21 -12.48
CA GLU A 95 7.21 1.00 -13.31
C GLU A 95 6.68 0.66 -14.70
N THR A 96 7.16 -0.43 -15.29
CA THR A 96 6.72 -0.88 -16.61
C THR A 96 5.24 -1.27 -16.57
N ALA A 97 4.82 -2.05 -15.59
CA ALA A 97 3.42 -2.43 -15.40
C ALA A 97 2.52 -1.19 -15.23
N LEU A 98 2.90 -0.28 -14.34
CA LEU A 98 2.16 0.96 -14.06
C LEU A 98 2.05 1.84 -15.31
N ARG A 99 3.16 2.14 -15.99
CA ARG A 99 3.15 2.98 -17.19
C ARG A 99 2.31 2.36 -18.31
N THR A 100 2.39 1.05 -18.49
CA THR A 100 1.60 0.34 -19.50
C THR A 100 0.11 0.42 -19.21
N ARG A 101 -0.30 0.13 -17.97
CA ARG A 101 -1.71 0.13 -17.58
C ARG A 101 -2.29 1.54 -17.55
N LEU A 102 -1.63 2.47 -16.87
CA LEU A 102 -2.11 3.85 -16.75
C LEU A 102 -2.11 4.57 -18.10
N GLY A 103 -1.07 4.36 -18.93
CA GLY A 103 -0.97 4.94 -20.25
C GLY A 103 -2.03 4.47 -21.25
N SER A 104 -2.73 3.37 -20.95
CA SER A 104 -3.84 2.89 -21.79
C SER A 104 -5.11 3.77 -21.71
N ARG A 105 -5.23 4.59 -20.64
CA ARG A 105 -6.42 5.41 -20.36
C ARG A 105 -6.12 6.86 -20.04
N PHE A 106 -4.93 7.17 -19.56
CA PHE A 106 -4.51 8.53 -19.20
C PHE A 106 -3.32 8.96 -20.04
N GLY A 107 -3.26 10.23 -20.39
CA GLY A 107 -2.07 10.81 -21.03
C GLY A 107 -0.92 10.86 -20.03
N LEU A 108 0.17 10.14 -20.29
CA LEU A 108 1.38 10.26 -19.47
C LEU A 108 2.15 11.51 -19.91
N VAL A 109 2.46 12.36 -18.92
CA VAL A 109 3.16 13.63 -19.14
C VAL A 109 4.35 13.78 -18.19
N GLU A 110 5.30 14.64 -18.54
CA GLU A 110 6.50 14.91 -17.73
C GLU A 110 6.43 16.25 -16.96
N THR A 111 5.41 17.05 -17.23
CA THR A 111 5.27 18.38 -16.63
C THR A 111 3.92 18.56 -15.96
N ALA A 112 3.92 19.30 -14.85
CA ALA A 112 2.69 19.69 -14.17
C ALA A 112 1.87 20.66 -15.03
N GLY A 113 0.55 20.63 -14.88
CA GLY A 113 -0.38 21.49 -15.57
C GLY A 113 -1.84 21.18 -15.24
N PRO A 114 -2.78 21.88 -15.86
CA PRO A 114 -4.21 21.62 -15.65
C PRO A 114 -4.60 20.19 -16.04
N GLY A 115 -5.39 19.54 -15.19
CA GLY A 115 -5.88 18.19 -15.42
C GLY A 115 -4.82 17.08 -15.22
N VAL A 116 -3.67 17.41 -14.63
CA VAL A 116 -2.59 16.46 -14.36
C VAL A 116 -2.62 16.01 -12.92
N MET A 117 -2.74 14.71 -12.68
CA MET A 117 -2.46 14.06 -11.39
C MET A 117 -0.97 13.72 -11.30
N ARG A 118 -0.31 14.03 -10.20
CA ARG A 118 1.02 13.54 -9.87
C ARG A 118 0.90 12.30 -9.00
N ILE A 119 1.50 11.20 -9.43
CA ILE A 119 1.52 9.93 -8.69
C ILE A 119 2.94 9.66 -8.22
N ARG A 120 3.10 9.48 -6.91
CA ARG A 120 4.34 9.10 -6.24
C ARG A 120 4.13 7.78 -5.49
N LEU A 121 4.99 6.79 -5.75
CA LEU A 121 4.95 5.48 -5.12
C LEU A 121 6.31 5.12 -4.52
N GLY A 122 6.29 4.44 -3.39
CA GLY A 122 7.48 3.91 -2.74
C GLY A 122 7.30 2.47 -2.29
N ILE A 123 8.31 1.63 -2.57
CA ILE A 123 8.45 0.32 -1.96
C ILE A 123 9.17 0.55 -0.63
N THR A 124 8.47 0.30 0.48
CA THR A 124 8.92 0.68 1.82
C THR A 124 9.39 -0.51 2.65
N GLU A 125 9.04 -1.72 2.26
CA GLU A 125 9.53 -2.97 2.82
C GLU A 125 9.51 -4.03 1.73
N ALA A 126 10.55 -4.85 1.67
CA ALA A 126 10.57 -6.07 0.89
C ALA A 126 11.26 -7.17 1.70
N ARG A 127 10.69 -8.36 1.72
CA ARG A 127 11.27 -9.53 2.39
C ARG A 127 11.38 -10.67 1.41
N VAL A 128 12.45 -11.39 1.54
CA VAL A 128 12.72 -12.61 0.80
C VAL A 128 12.20 -13.79 1.62
N ALA A 129 11.49 -14.72 1.00
CA ALA A 129 11.22 -16.01 1.60
C ALA A 129 12.54 -16.74 1.86
N ASP A 130 12.73 -17.25 3.08
CA ASP A 130 13.83 -18.16 3.37
C ASP A 130 13.33 -19.60 3.21
N PRO A 131 13.58 -20.25 2.06
CA PRO A 131 13.07 -21.61 1.81
C PRO A 131 13.64 -22.63 2.78
N ILE A 132 14.76 -22.31 3.46
CA ILE A 132 15.36 -23.21 4.45
C ILE A 132 14.55 -23.17 5.75
N LEU A 133 14.13 -22.00 6.19
CA LEU A 133 13.32 -21.87 7.40
C LEU A 133 11.93 -22.47 7.21
N ASP A 134 11.33 -22.32 6.03
CA ASP A 134 10.02 -22.90 5.72
C ASP A 134 10.07 -24.45 5.66
N VAL A 135 11.14 -25.02 5.06
CA VAL A 135 11.34 -26.47 5.05
C VAL A 135 11.65 -27.00 6.45
N LEU A 136 12.37 -26.26 7.29
CA LEU A 136 12.64 -26.63 8.68
C LEU A 136 11.39 -26.49 9.54
N ALA A 137 10.57 -25.46 9.34
CA ALA A 137 9.30 -25.27 10.03
C ALA A 137 8.28 -26.36 9.64
N ALA A 138 8.20 -26.72 8.36
CA ALA A 138 7.36 -27.81 7.89
C ALA A 138 7.83 -29.20 8.38
N ARG A 139 9.12 -29.37 8.69
CA ARG A 139 9.71 -30.60 9.24
C ARG A 139 9.79 -30.62 10.77
N GLY A 140 9.28 -29.64 11.46
CA GLY A 140 9.36 -29.48 12.92
C GLY A 140 8.83 -30.65 13.76
N ASN A 141 8.39 -31.77 13.16
CA ASN A 141 8.00 -32.99 13.82
C ASN A 141 8.73 -34.27 13.33
N ALA A 142 9.74 -34.15 12.48
CA ALA A 142 10.57 -35.29 12.08
C ALA A 142 11.93 -35.19 12.74
N GLY A 143 12.15 -36.04 13.75
CA GLY A 143 13.42 -36.15 14.49
C GLY A 143 14.62 -36.44 13.57
N PRO A 144 15.85 -36.27 14.07
CA PRO A 144 17.09 -36.30 13.29
C PRO A 144 17.41 -37.76 12.86
N ARG A 145 17.12 -38.08 11.63
CA ARG A 145 17.69 -39.26 10.95
C ARG A 145 17.89 -38.96 9.48
N GLY A 146 19.13 -38.75 9.09
CA GLY A 146 19.58 -38.76 7.71
C GLY A 146 20.52 -37.59 7.39
N ASP A 147 21.75 -37.90 7.07
CA ASP A 147 22.80 -37.09 6.46
C ASP A 147 22.47 -36.68 5.03
N GLY A 148 21.21 -36.28 4.82
CA GLY A 148 20.76 -35.76 3.55
C GLY A 148 21.08 -34.27 3.45
N THR A 149 22.30 -33.93 3.02
CA THR A 149 22.58 -32.68 2.36
C THR A 149 21.70 -32.62 1.12
N VAL A 150 20.52 -32.00 1.23
CA VAL A 150 19.74 -31.61 0.06
C VAL A 150 20.61 -30.58 -0.67
N PRO A 151 21.05 -30.87 -1.90
CA PRO A 151 21.78 -29.89 -2.68
C PRO A 151 20.82 -28.70 -2.87
N LEU A 152 21.13 -27.59 -2.21
CA LEU A 152 20.48 -26.34 -2.47
C LEU A 152 20.81 -25.96 -3.91
N HIS A 153 19.86 -26.17 -4.80
CA HIS A 153 19.95 -25.64 -6.14
C HIS A 153 20.19 -24.13 -6.03
N PRO A 154 21.23 -23.57 -6.64
CA PRO A 154 21.52 -22.15 -6.60
C PRO A 154 20.37 -21.27 -7.12
N GLU A 155 19.42 -21.89 -7.81
CA GLU A 155 18.26 -21.26 -8.43
C GLU A 155 17.03 -21.17 -7.49
N LEU A 156 17.09 -21.77 -6.30
CA LEU A 156 16.10 -21.54 -5.24
C LEU A 156 16.36 -20.19 -4.55
N ARG A 157 16.75 -19.19 -5.32
CA ARG A 157 17.05 -17.86 -4.86
C ARG A 157 15.76 -17.10 -4.62
N ARG A 158 15.45 -16.98 -3.35
CA ARG A 158 14.92 -15.77 -2.71
C ARG A 158 13.84 -15.07 -3.51
N PHE A 159 12.61 -15.51 -3.36
CA PHE A 159 11.46 -14.79 -3.88
C PHE A 159 10.99 -13.77 -2.86
N ILE A 160 10.42 -12.68 -3.34
CA ILE A 160 9.89 -11.63 -2.47
C ILE A 160 8.59 -12.14 -1.86
N GLU A 161 8.67 -12.57 -0.61
CA GLU A 161 7.52 -13.06 0.17
C GLU A 161 6.55 -11.94 0.52
N ARG A 162 7.08 -10.74 0.68
CA ARG A 162 6.33 -9.58 1.12
C ARG A 162 6.87 -8.31 0.49
N ALA A 163 5.97 -7.46 0.03
CA ALA A 163 6.26 -6.09 -0.30
C ALA A 163 5.21 -5.15 0.30
N ASP A 164 5.67 -4.07 0.92
CA ASP A 164 4.81 -2.98 1.35
C ASP A 164 5.01 -1.82 0.38
N ILE A 165 3.90 -1.26 -0.11
CA ILE A 165 3.88 -0.11 -1.00
C ILE A 165 3.11 1.00 -0.33
N GLU A 166 3.66 2.19 -0.39
CA GLU A 166 3.01 3.43 0.01
C GLU A 166 2.94 4.36 -1.19
N GLY A 167 1.86 5.12 -1.28
CA GLY A 167 1.70 6.03 -2.41
C GLY A 167 0.74 7.18 -2.14
N GLU A 168 0.91 8.22 -2.91
CA GLU A 168 0.04 9.39 -2.90
C GLU A 168 -0.25 9.87 -4.32
N ILE A 169 -1.41 10.49 -4.46
CA ILE A 169 -1.87 11.16 -5.67
C ILE A 169 -2.17 12.60 -5.28
N ARG A 170 -1.54 13.53 -5.98
CA ARG A 170 -1.75 14.97 -5.78
C ARG A 170 -2.18 15.63 -7.08
N ASP A 171 -2.88 16.73 -6.98
CA ASP A 171 -2.94 17.68 -8.10
C ASP A 171 -1.53 18.17 -8.41
N ALA A 172 -1.10 18.03 -9.66
CA ALA A 172 0.27 18.34 -10.03
C ALA A 172 0.60 19.83 -9.99
N GLN A 173 -0.40 20.69 -10.09
CA GLN A 173 -0.23 22.13 -10.13
C GLN A 173 -0.32 22.77 -8.74
N SER A 174 -1.35 22.42 -7.97
CA SER A 174 -1.57 22.99 -6.63
C SER A 174 -0.83 22.25 -5.52
N GLY A 175 -0.48 20.97 -5.74
CA GLY A 175 0.04 20.07 -4.73
C GLY A 175 -1.03 19.53 -3.78
N GLU A 176 -2.31 19.81 -4.02
CA GLU A 176 -3.41 19.30 -3.19
C GLU A 176 -3.41 17.78 -3.15
N LEU A 177 -3.53 17.20 -1.95
CA LEU A 177 -3.63 15.76 -1.77
C LEU A 177 -5.00 15.26 -2.20
N LEU A 178 -5.04 14.43 -3.25
CA LEU A 178 -6.26 13.82 -3.77
C LEU A 178 -6.53 12.46 -3.14
N ALA A 179 -5.48 11.65 -2.97
CA ALA A 179 -5.56 10.36 -2.30
C ALA A 179 -4.18 9.93 -1.79
N GLN A 180 -4.17 9.06 -0.79
CA GLN A 180 -2.98 8.33 -0.37
C GLN A 180 -3.36 6.94 0.12
N GLY A 181 -2.41 6.03 0.11
CA GLY A 181 -2.64 4.67 0.53
C GLY A 181 -1.39 3.93 0.96
N VAL A 182 -1.62 2.91 1.77
CA VAL A 182 -0.62 1.93 2.21
C VAL A 182 -1.17 0.55 1.90
N ASP A 183 -0.49 -0.19 1.05
CA ASP A 183 -0.79 -1.60 0.82
C ASP A 183 0.32 -2.48 1.37
N ARG A 184 -0.09 -3.63 1.87
CA ARG A 184 0.80 -4.61 2.46
C ARG A 184 0.37 -5.97 1.94
N ARG A 185 1.17 -6.52 1.04
CA ARG A 185 0.94 -7.85 0.51
C ARG A 185 1.78 -8.87 1.25
N ARG A 186 1.12 -9.89 1.76
CA ARG A 186 1.74 -11.10 2.32
C ARG A 186 1.21 -12.29 1.55
N THR A 187 2.06 -13.22 1.30
CA THR A 187 1.63 -14.58 0.94
C THR A 187 1.19 -15.26 2.23
N ASP A 188 -0.03 -14.97 2.67
CA ASP A 188 -0.62 -15.58 3.86
C ASP A 188 -1.29 -16.92 3.48
N GLY A 189 -0.49 -17.92 3.21
CA GLY A 189 -0.90 -19.34 3.19
C GLY A 189 -2.04 -19.77 2.26
N THR A 190 -2.79 -18.83 1.69
CA THR A 190 -3.89 -19.06 0.76
C THR A 190 -3.58 -18.62 -0.67
N ALA A 191 -2.57 -17.79 -0.88
CA ALA A 191 -2.03 -17.48 -2.19
C ALA A 191 -0.93 -18.49 -2.52
N LEU A 192 -0.86 -18.92 -3.77
CA LEU A 192 0.24 -19.74 -4.28
C LEU A 192 1.57 -19.11 -3.87
N PRO A 193 2.52 -19.89 -3.32
CA PRO A 193 3.82 -19.35 -2.97
C PRO A 193 4.43 -18.69 -4.20
N LEU A 194 4.94 -17.45 -4.04
CA LEU A 194 5.67 -16.77 -5.09
C LEU A 194 7.00 -17.51 -5.29
N ASN A 195 7.05 -18.38 -6.27
CA ASN A 195 8.21 -19.24 -6.51
C ASN A 195 9.06 -18.77 -7.69
N THR A 196 8.57 -17.79 -8.43
CA THR A 196 9.22 -17.29 -9.65
C THR A 196 9.06 -15.77 -9.78
N TRP A 197 9.94 -15.16 -10.55
CA TRP A 197 9.77 -13.76 -10.96
C TRP A 197 8.46 -13.53 -11.72
N ALA A 198 7.98 -14.53 -12.47
CA ALA A 198 6.68 -14.43 -13.13
C ALA A 198 5.52 -14.27 -12.15
N ASP A 199 5.62 -14.86 -10.95
CA ASP A 199 4.61 -14.67 -9.90
C ASP A 199 4.68 -13.25 -9.33
N VAL A 200 5.88 -12.70 -9.17
CA VAL A 200 6.09 -11.30 -8.75
C VAL A 200 5.51 -10.36 -9.80
N ASP A 201 5.85 -10.54 -11.08
CA ASP A 201 5.35 -9.74 -12.19
C ASP A 201 3.82 -9.74 -12.25
N HIS A 202 3.21 -10.91 -12.04
CA HIS A 202 1.75 -11.02 -11.97
C HIS A 202 1.15 -10.18 -10.83
N ILE A 203 1.78 -10.12 -9.66
CA ILE A 203 1.32 -9.28 -8.56
C ILE A 203 1.49 -7.79 -8.87
N LEU A 204 2.60 -7.41 -9.50
CA LEU A 204 2.82 -6.03 -9.94
C LEU A 204 1.75 -5.59 -10.95
N ASP A 205 1.41 -6.46 -11.88
CA ASP A 205 0.31 -6.26 -12.83
C ASP A 205 -1.04 -6.08 -12.12
N LEU A 206 -1.36 -6.93 -11.14
CA LEU A 206 -2.58 -6.80 -10.34
C LEU A 206 -2.67 -5.47 -9.58
N TRP A 207 -1.54 -4.97 -9.07
CA TRP A 207 -1.50 -3.66 -8.43
C TRP A 207 -1.72 -2.53 -9.43
N ALA A 208 -1.07 -2.60 -10.59
CA ALA A 208 -1.24 -1.61 -11.64
C ALA A 208 -2.69 -1.58 -12.17
N ASP A 209 -3.29 -2.75 -12.40
CA ASP A 209 -4.69 -2.88 -12.80
C ASP A 209 -5.65 -2.34 -11.73
N ARG A 210 -5.37 -2.58 -10.45
CA ARG A 210 -6.18 -2.04 -9.35
C ARG A 210 -6.12 -0.52 -9.31
N LEU A 211 -4.93 0.04 -9.44
CA LEU A 211 -4.76 1.49 -9.47
C LEU A 211 -5.51 2.10 -10.66
N LEU A 212 -5.36 1.51 -11.85
CA LEU A 212 -6.08 1.95 -13.05
C LEU A 212 -7.59 1.95 -12.82
N ARG A 213 -8.18 0.82 -12.41
CA ARG A 213 -9.62 0.73 -12.15
C ARG A 213 -10.10 1.80 -11.16
N ARG A 214 -9.35 2.03 -10.09
CA ARG A 214 -9.72 3.06 -9.10
C ARG A 214 -9.68 4.47 -9.66
N LEU A 215 -8.75 4.76 -10.56
CA LEU A 215 -8.70 6.04 -11.24
C LEU A 215 -9.84 6.20 -12.23
N GLU A 216 -10.15 5.15 -13.03
CA GLU A 216 -11.29 5.15 -13.94
C GLU A 216 -12.62 5.38 -13.20
N GLU A 217 -12.88 4.63 -12.12
CA GLU A 217 -14.08 4.80 -11.29
C GLU A 217 -14.25 6.23 -10.76
N ARG A 218 -13.16 6.89 -10.43
CA ARG A 218 -13.17 8.24 -9.86
C ARG A 218 -13.30 9.32 -10.91
N THR A 219 -12.61 9.15 -12.04
CA THR A 219 -12.60 10.16 -13.11
C THR A 219 -13.78 9.99 -14.08
N GLY A 220 -14.51 8.86 -14.01
CA GLY A 220 -15.63 8.55 -14.90
C GLY A 220 -15.20 8.14 -16.31
N ARG A 221 -14.00 7.54 -16.45
CA ARG A 221 -13.39 7.14 -17.74
C ARG A 221 -13.49 5.66 -18.01
#